data_28fb8f50aa39e336ec5931d4ccd56c14
#
_entry.id   28fb8f50aa39e336ec5931d4ccd56c14
#
_cell.length_a   1.000
_cell.length_b   1.000
_cell.length_c   1.000
_cell.angle_alpha   90.00
_cell.angle_beta   90.00
_cell.angle_gamma   90.00
#
_symmetry.space_group_name_H-M   'P 1'
#
loop_
_entity.id
_entity.type
_entity.pdbx_description
1 polymer ?
#
loop_
_entity_poly.entity_id
_entity_poly.type
_entity_poly.pdbx_seq_one_letter_code
_entity_poly.pdbx_strand_id
1 'polypeptide(L)'
;MSTTGGVGKERGYTGLIVLLVVAIGFAALDFFMLNAKNGEDRQAIGLTTQIQVLSQQTAKYALEASDGNVDSFKELETNRNAIDSAVQRLNSGDTKSGMQAYADNSASPAGRGVAALSNAWKQLDADIGKILSNKALVLDSAQ
;
A
#
# COMPACT_ATOMS: atom_id res chain seq x y z
N MET A 1 13.33 -1.32 30.72
CA MET A 1 13.48 -1.74 29.32
C MET A 1 12.40 -2.71 28.88
N SER A 2 12.05 -3.65 29.71
CA SER A 2 10.92 -4.54 29.45
C SER A 2 9.57 -3.83 29.40
N THR A 3 9.48 -2.65 29.98
CA THR A 3 8.27 -1.84 30.02
C THR A 3 7.81 -1.33 28.66
N THR A 4 8.68 -1.40 27.67
CA THR A 4 8.37 -0.93 26.32
C THR A 4 7.86 -2.03 25.40
N GLY A 5 7.66 -3.25 25.90
CA GLY A 5 7.29 -4.40 25.07
C GLY A 5 6.01 -4.20 24.25
N GLY A 6 4.93 -3.71 24.87
CA GLY A 6 3.68 -3.44 24.17
C GLY A 6 3.79 -2.27 23.21
N VAL A 7 4.36 -1.17 23.69
CA VAL A 7 4.58 0.04 22.90
C VAL A 7 5.60 -0.24 21.79
N GLY A 8 6.60 -1.06 22.08
CA GLY A 8 7.61 -1.48 21.09
C GLY A 8 7.01 -2.30 19.96
N LYS A 9 6.05 -3.18 20.24
CA LYS A 9 5.35 -3.95 19.21
C LYS A 9 4.52 -3.06 18.31
N GLU A 10 3.78 -2.11 18.87
CA GLU A 10 2.98 -1.14 18.10
C GLU A 10 3.88 -0.27 17.23
N ARG A 11 4.97 0.24 17.78
CA ARG A 11 5.97 1.00 17.02
C ARG A 11 6.68 0.12 16.00
N GLY A 12 6.89 -1.16 16.28
CA GLY A 12 7.46 -2.12 15.35
C GLY A 12 6.58 -2.30 14.12
N TYR A 13 5.27 -2.45 14.31
CA TYR A 13 4.32 -2.52 13.20
C TYR A 13 4.30 -1.23 12.39
N THR A 14 4.27 -0.09 13.06
CA THR A 14 4.27 1.21 12.40
C THR A 14 5.55 1.40 11.58
N GLY A 15 6.70 1.06 12.15
CA GLY A 15 7.98 1.11 11.44
C GLY A 15 8.01 0.19 10.23
N LEU A 16 7.47 -1.02 10.38
CA LEU A 16 7.37 -1.99 9.29
C LEU A 16 6.45 -1.47 8.18
N ILE A 17 5.31 -0.87 8.53
CA ILE A 17 4.38 -0.27 7.56
C ILE A 17 5.05 0.87 6.82
N VAL A 18 5.76 1.75 7.51
CA VAL A 18 6.50 2.84 6.88
C VAL A 18 7.55 2.29 5.92
N LEU A 19 8.27 1.25 6.32
CA LEU A 19 9.24 0.60 5.46
C LEU A 19 8.59 0.02 4.20
N LEU A 20 7.44 -0.66 4.35
CA LEU A 20 6.69 -1.24 3.24
C LEU A 20 6.13 -0.16 2.31
N VAL A 21 5.66 0.96 2.87
CA VAL A 21 5.19 2.11 2.09
C VAL A 21 6.33 2.69 1.25
N VAL A 22 7.52 2.80 1.84
CA VAL A 22 8.71 3.26 1.10
C VAL A 22 9.04 2.27 -0.02
N ALA A 23 8.99 0.97 0.25
CA ALA A 23 9.25 -0.07 -0.76
C ALA A 23 8.23 -0.01 -1.91
N ILE A 24 6.96 0.19 -1.60
CA ILE A 24 5.90 0.35 -2.61
C ILE A 24 6.15 1.62 -3.43
N GLY A 25 6.52 2.71 -2.78
CA GLY A 25 6.86 3.97 -3.45
C GLY A 25 8.01 3.81 -4.43
N PHE A 26 9.07 3.10 -4.05
CA PHE A 26 10.20 2.81 -4.94
C PHE A 26 9.79 1.91 -6.10
N ALA A 27 9.00 0.87 -5.84
CA ALA A 27 8.50 -0.02 -6.89
C ALA A 27 7.63 0.75 -7.89
N ALA A 28 6.78 1.66 -7.40
CA ALA A 28 5.95 2.52 -8.23
C ALA A 28 6.80 3.48 -9.08
N LEU A 29 7.86 4.05 -8.50
CA LEU A 29 8.78 4.92 -9.22
C LEU A 29 9.53 4.17 -10.33
N ASP A 30 10.04 2.97 -10.04
CA ASP A 30 10.70 2.14 -11.03
C ASP A 30 9.77 1.80 -12.19
N PHE A 31 8.54 1.42 -11.88
CA PHE A 31 7.52 1.13 -12.87
C PHE A 31 7.21 2.38 -13.72
N PHE A 32 7.07 3.54 -13.08
CA PHE A 32 6.81 4.81 -13.74
C PHE A 32 7.94 5.16 -14.71
N MET A 33 9.20 5.04 -14.26
CA MET A 33 10.36 5.36 -15.09
C MET A 33 10.48 4.43 -16.30
N LEU A 34 10.18 3.14 -16.12
CA LEU A 34 10.23 2.16 -17.21
C LEU A 34 9.14 2.43 -18.25
N ASN A 35 7.94 2.80 -17.82
CA ASN A 35 6.83 3.10 -18.72
C ASN A 35 6.93 4.45 -19.38
N ALA A 36 7.58 5.42 -18.76
CA ALA A 36 7.77 6.76 -19.34
C ALA A 36 8.55 6.68 -20.67
N LYS A 37 9.37 5.65 -20.86
CA LYS A 37 10.11 5.44 -22.11
C LYS A 37 9.23 4.90 -23.23
N ASN A 38 8.14 4.22 -22.94
CA ASN A 38 7.31 3.53 -23.95
C ASN A 38 6.03 4.28 -24.29
N GLY A 39 5.59 5.24 -23.48
CA GLY A 39 4.44 6.12 -23.78
C GLY A 39 3.09 5.43 -23.93
N GLU A 40 3.01 4.12 -23.72
CA GLU A 40 1.85 3.32 -24.12
C GLU A 40 0.76 3.19 -23.06
N ASP A 41 1.06 3.42 -21.76
CA ASP A 41 0.11 3.14 -20.69
C ASP A 41 -0.09 4.31 -19.73
N ARG A 42 -0.73 5.36 -20.21
CA ARG A 42 -1.08 6.51 -19.36
C ARG A 42 -1.94 6.11 -18.17
N GLN A 43 -2.79 5.09 -18.35
CA GLN A 43 -3.67 4.63 -17.29
C GLN A 43 -2.90 3.86 -16.21
N ALA A 44 -1.96 3.02 -16.61
CA ALA A 44 -1.08 2.34 -15.68
C ALA A 44 -0.23 3.34 -14.89
N ILE A 45 0.29 4.37 -15.55
CA ILE A 45 1.01 5.47 -14.91
C ILE A 45 0.11 6.17 -13.90
N GLY A 46 -1.13 6.47 -14.27
CA GLY A 46 -2.12 7.10 -13.38
C GLY A 46 -2.40 6.26 -12.15
N LEU A 47 -2.59 4.94 -12.33
CA LEU A 47 -2.82 4.01 -11.21
C LEU A 47 -1.59 3.94 -10.29
N THR A 48 -0.40 3.89 -10.86
CA THR A 48 0.85 3.82 -10.10
C THR A 48 1.04 5.10 -9.27
N THR A 49 0.76 6.26 -9.86
CA THR A 49 0.81 7.55 -9.16
C THR A 49 -0.21 7.58 -8.02
N GLN A 50 -1.42 7.09 -8.27
CA GLN A 50 -2.47 6.99 -7.25
C GLN A 50 -2.02 6.10 -6.10
N ILE A 51 -1.44 4.94 -6.38
CA ILE A 51 -0.92 4.02 -5.37
C ILE A 51 0.16 4.71 -4.54
N GLN A 52 1.06 5.47 -5.17
CA GLN A 52 2.12 6.20 -4.47
C GLN A 52 1.54 7.20 -3.48
N VAL A 53 0.59 8.02 -3.90
CA VAL A 53 -0.06 9.02 -3.04
C VAL A 53 -0.82 8.33 -1.90
N LEU A 54 -1.60 7.31 -2.22
CA LEU A 54 -2.37 6.57 -1.22
C LEU A 54 -1.47 5.86 -0.22
N SER A 55 -0.30 5.37 -0.66
CA SER A 55 0.67 4.73 0.23
C SER A 55 1.22 5.71 1.26
N GLN A 56 1.53 6.95 0.84
CA GLN A 56 1.99 7.99 1.75
C GLN A 56 0.90 8.35 2.77
N GLN A 57 -0.34 8.49 2.32
CA GLN A 57 -1.49 8.75 3.20
C GLN A 57 -1.72 7.59 4.16
N THR A 58 -1.57 6.35 3.67
CA THR A 58 -1.70 5.15 4.49
C THR A 58 -0.69 5.15 5.64
N ALA A 59 0.55 5.55 5.39
CA ALA A 59 1.56 5.66 6.45
C ALA A 59 1.13 6.66 7.52
N LYS A 60 0.64 7.81 7.10
CA LYS A 60 0.13 8.84 8.02
C LYS A 60 -1.01 8.28 8.88
N TYR A 61 -2.02 7.71 8.24
CA TYR A 61 -3.19 7.20 8.97
C TYR A 61 -2.87 6.00 9.86
N ALA A 62 -1.90 5.17 9.45
CA ALA A 62 -1.44 4.07 10.29
C ALA A 62 -0.79 4.58 11.58
N LEU A 63 0.02 5.64 11.49
CA LEU A 63 0.60 6.28 12.66
C LEU A 63 -0.49 6.86 13.57
N GLU A 64 -1.39 7.64 13.02
CA GLU A 64 -2.47 8.28 13.78
C GLU A 64 -3.40 7.24 14.41
N ALA A 65 -3.72 6.18 13.69
CA ALA A 65 -4.55 5.09 14.22
C ALA A 65 -3.84 4.37 15.37
N SER A 66 -2.53 4.15 15.25
CA SER A 66 -1.73 3.55 16.33
C SER A 66 -1.68 4.43 17.57
N ASP A 67 -1.82 5.75 17.41
CA ASP A 67 -1.91 6.70 18.51
C ASP A 67 -3.34 6.85 19.07
N GLY A 68 -4.30 6.11 18.54
CA GLY A 68 -5.67 6.08 19.04
C GLY A 68 -6.65 7.02 18.35
N ASN A 69 -6.29 7.60 17.20
CA ASN A 69 -7.19 8.45 16.44
C ASN A 69 -8.26 7.62 15.75
N VAL A 70 -9.51 7.78 16.16
CA VAL A 70 -10.64 6.96 15.70
C VAL A 70 -10.90 7.16 14.20
N ASP A 71 -10.83 8.40 13.73
CA ASP A 71 -11.12 8.74 12.33
C ASP A 71 -10.08 8.13 11.39
N SER A 72 -8.85 8.03 11.87
CA SER A 72 -7.75 7.47 11.06
C SER A 72 -7.92 5.99 10.76
N PHE A 73 -8.63 5.23 11.59
CA PHE A 73 -8.96 3.83 11.27
C PHE A 73 -9.86 3.73 10.04
N LYS A 74 -10.82 4.62 9.92
CA LYS A 74 -11.71 4.67 8.76
C LYS A 74 -10.96 5.07 7.49
N GLU A 75 -10.13 6.09 7.60
CA GLU A 75 -9.32 6.54 6.47
C GLU A 75 -8.31 5.47 6.03
N LEU A 76 -7.73 4.75 6.99
CA LEU A 76 -6.81 3.65 6.73
C LEU A 76 -7.51 2.54 5.94
N GLU A 77 -8.72 2.16 6.35
CA GLU A 77 -9.52 1.16 5.65
C GLU A 77 -9.89 1.61 4.24
N THR A 78 -10.30 2.86 4.08
CA THR A 78 -10.64 3.44 2.79
C THR A 78 -9.45 3.41 1.84
N ASN A 79 -8.27 3.82 2.31
CA ASN A 79 -7.05 3.80 1.52
C ASN A 79 -6.62 2.38 1.18
N ARG A 80 -6.75 1.45 2.12
CA ARG A 80 -6.48 0.03 1.90
C ARG A 80 -7.28 -0.50 0.70
N ASN A 81 -8.58 -0.24 0.71
CA ASN A 81 -9.48 -0.70 -0.35
C ASN A 81 -9.14 -0.05 -1.70
N ALA A 82 -8.78 1.23 -1.69
CA ALA A 82 -8.41 1.96 -2.90
C ALA A 82 -7.11 1.45 -3.51
N ILE A 83 -6.09 1.18 -2.69
CA ILE A 83 -4.83 0.61 -3.16
C ILE A 83 -5.05 -0.80 -3.70
N ASP A 84 -5.81 -1.63 -2.98
CA ASP A 84 -6.10 -3.00 -3.41
C ASP A 84 -6.77 -3.02 -4.78
N SER A 85 -7.76 -2.18 -4.98
CA SER A 85 -8.44 -2.03 -6.26
C SER A 85 -7.48 -1.62 -7.38
N ALA A 86 -6.60 -0.65 -7.10
CA ALA A 86 -5.63 -0.18 -8.09
C ALA A 86 -4.61 -1.27 -8.46
N VAL A 87 -4.12 -2.02 -7.46
CA VAL A 87 -3.19 -3.13 -7.68
C VAL A 87 -3.86 -4.23 -8.50
N GLN A 88 -5.09 -4.58 -8.19
CA GLN A 88 -5.85 -5.57 -8.95
C GLN A 88 -6.04 -5.14 -10.40
N ARG A 89 -6.34 -3.88 -10.64
CA ARG A 89 -6.49 -3.37 -12.01
C ARG A 89 -5.18 -3.45 -12.79
N LEU A 90 -4.05 -3.19 -12.16
CA LEU A 90 -2.75 -3.36 -12.80
C LEU A 90 -2.48 -4.82 -13.17
N ASN A 91 -2.81 -5.75 -12.27
CA ASN A 91 -2.60 -7.17 -12.54
C ASN A 91 -3.54 -7.73 -13.61
N SER A 92 -4.82 -7.42 -13.49
CA SER A 92 -5.88 -8.02 -14.31
C SER A 92 -6.22 -7.25 -15.56
N GLY A 93 -5.74 -6.01 -15.67
CA GLY A 93 -6.12 -5.12 -16.76
C GLY A 93 -7.49 -4.51 -16.55
N ASP A 94 -7.89 -3.67 -17.50
CA ASP A 94 -9.19 -3.04 -17.50
C ASP A 94 -9.71 -2.96 -18.95
N THR A 95 -10.71 -3.79 -19.25
CA THR A 95 -11.27 -3.86 -20.58
C THR A 95 -11.99 -2.57 -21.00
N LYS A 96 -12.56 -1.85 -20.04
CA LYS A 96 -13.28 -0.58 -20.32
C LYS A 96 -12.32 0.50 -20.81
N SER A 97 -11.13 0.52 -20.26
CA SER A 97 -10.12 1.53 -20.61
C SER A 97 -9.08 1.02 -21.62
N GLY A 98 -9.12 -0.25 -21.94
CA GLY A 98 -8.17 -0.88 -22.85
C GLY A 98 -6.81 -1.16 -22.23
N MET A 99 -6.69 -1.07 -20.91
CA MET A 99 -5.43 -1.38 -20.23
C MET A 99 -5.17 -2.87 -20.20
N GLN A 100 -3.97 -3.28 -20.61
CA GLN A 100 -3.59 -4.70 -20.62
C GLN A 100 -3.36 -5.22 -19.19
N ALA A 101 -3.47 -6.54 -19.04
CA ALA A 101 -3.17 -7.23 -17.78
C ALA A 101 -1.65 -7.45 -17.67
N TYR A 102 -1.02 -6.83 -16.68
CA TYR A 102 0.42 -6.99 -16.48
C TYR A 102 0.80 -8.35 -15.93
N ALA A 103 -0.13 -9.04 -15.27
CA ALA A 103 0.09 -10.41 -14.81
C ALA A 103 0.37 -11.38 -15.97
N ASP A 104 -0.22 -11.13 -17.15
CA ASP A 104 -0.03 -11.96 -18.34
C ASP A 104 1.31 -11.72 -19.02
N ASN A 105 2.02 -10.67 -18.63
CA ASN A 105 3.31 -10.30 -19.24
C ASN A 105 4.39 -10.16 -18.17
N SER A 106 4.48 -11.15 -17.30
CA SER A 106 5.38 -11.15 -16.14
C SER A 106 6.87 -11.14 -16.52
N ALA A 107 7.21 -11.51 -17.77
CA ALA A 107 8.60 -11.47 -18.24
C ALA A 107 9.05 -10.08 -18.65
N SER A 108 8.13 -9.14 -18.89
CA SER A 108 8.49 -7.76 -19.23
C SER A 108 8.98 -6.99 -18.01
N PRO A 109 9.79 -5.92 -18.17
CA PRO A 109 10.18 -5.07 -17.06
C PRO A 109 8.98 -4.49 -16.30
N ALA A 110 7.95 -4.05 -17.02
CA ALA A 110 6.72 -3.52 -16.42
C ALA A 110 5.97 -4.60 -15.65
N GLY A 111 5.86 -5.80 -16.21
CA GLY A 111 5.22 -6.94 -15.54
C GLY A 111 5.94 -7.34 -14.26
N ARG A 112 7.28 -7.33 -14.28
CA ARG A 112 8.08 -7.58 -13.07
C ARG A 112 7.87 -6.49 -12.02
N GLY A 113 7.77 -5.23 -12.44
CA GLY A 113 7.48 -4.12 -11.55
C GLY A 113 6.12 -4.26 -10.88
N VAL A 114 5.10 -4.63 -11.62
CA VAL A 114 3.75 -4.88 -11.08
C VAL A 114 3.76 -6.08 -10.14
N ALA A 115 4.51 -7.14 -10.45
CA ALA A 115 4.64 -8.31 -9.57
C ALA A 115 5.30 -7.92 -8.25
N ALA A 116 6.36 -7.12 -8.28
CA ALA A 116 7.03 -6.62 -7.07
C ALA A 116 6.08 -5.74 -6.24
N LEU A 117 5.32 -4.87 -6.89
CA LEU A 117 4.32 -4.02 -6.26
C LEU A 117 3.23 -4.87 -5.58
N SER A 118 2.74 -5.89 -6.27
CA SER A 118 1.72 -6.81 -5.74
C SER A 118 2.21 -7.55 -4.50
N ASN A 119 3.45 -8.02 -4.51
CA ASN A 119 4.05 -8.72 -3.36
C ASN A 119 4.23 -7.78 -2.16
N ALA A 120 4.71 -6.58 -2.40
CA ALA A 120 4.84 -5.57 -1.35
C ALA A 120 3.47 -5.19 -0.79
N TRP A 121 2.46 -5.07 -1.65
CA TRP A 121 1.10 -4.77 -1.23
C TRP A 121 0.49 -5.88 -0.36
N LYS A 122 0.71 -7.14 -0.68
CA LYS A 122 0.20 -8.25 0.13
C LYS A 122 0.68 -8.16 1.58
N GLN A 123 1.94 -7.82 1.80
CA GLN A 123 2.48 -7.67 3.14
C GLN A 123 1.91 -6.44 3.85
N LEU A 124 1.84 -5.33 3.16
CA LEU A 124 1.27 -4.10 3.70
C LEU A 124 -0.21 -4.29 4.05
N ASP A 125 -0.96 -4.94 3.16
CA ASP A 125 -2.37 -5.25 3.37
C ASP A 125 -2.59 -6.09 4.64
N ALA A 126 -1.76 -7.11 4.85
CA ALA A 126 -1.80 -7.94 6.05
C ALA A 126 -1.51 -7.12 7.32
N ASP A 127 -0.54 -6.24 7.27
CA ASP A 127 -0.17 -5.40 8.42
C ASP A 127 -1.24 -4.36 8.75
N ILE A 128 -1.84 -3.76 7.73
CA ILE A 128 -2.98 -2.85 7.91
C ILE A 128 -4.15 -3.63 8.54
N GLY A 129 -4.40 -4.85 8.07
CA GLY A 129 -5.43 -5.73 8.64
C GLY A 129 -5.23 -5.98 10.12
N LYS A 130 -3.99 -6.14 10.56
CA LYS A 130 -3.67 -6.29 12.00
C LYS A 130 -3.99 -5.02 12.79
N ILE A 131 -3.66 -3.86 12.26
CA ILE A 131 -3.99 -2.58 12.91
C ILE A 131 -5.51 -2.45 13.04
N LEU A 132 -6.24 -2.71 11.97
CA LEU A 132 -7.70 -2.61 11.96
C LEU A 132 -8.37 -3.60 12.91
N SER A 133 -7.85 -4.84 13.00
CA SER A 133 -8.41 -5.85 13.92
C SER A 133 -8.07 -5.54 15.38
N ASN A 134 -7.03 -4.78 15.66
CA ASN A 134 -6.66 -4.38 17.01
C ASN A 134 -7.22 -3.01 17.42
N LYS A 135 -8.16 -2.48 16.65
CA LYS A 135 -8.75 -1.16 16.89
C LYS A 135 -9.26 -1.00 18.30
N ALA A 136 -10.02 -1.97 18.81
CA ALA A 136 -10.59 -1.93 20.16
C ALA A 136 -9.49 -1.84 21.23
N LEU A 137 -8.42 -2.63 21.07
CA LEU A 137 -7.29 -2.64 22.01
C LEU A 137 -6.54 -1.31 22.01
N VAL A 138 -6.34 -0.75 20.84
CA VAL A 138 -5.64 0.54 20.68
C VAL A 138 -6.47 1.65 21.34
N LEU A 139 -7.77 1.67 21.10
CA LEU A 139 -8.65 2.69 21.68
C LEU A 139 -8.74 2.55 23.20
N ASP A 140 -8.79 1.33 23.73
CA ASP A 140 -8.78 1.09 25.16
C ASP A 140 -7.47 1.56 25.81
N SER A 141 -6.34 1.32 25.18
CA SER A 141 -5.03 1.73 25.70
C SER A 141 -4.81 3.24 25.63
N ALA A 142 -5.50 3.94 24.72
CA ALA A 142 -5.41 5.39 24.57
C ALA A 142 -6.24 6.15 25.63
N GLN A 143 -7.16 5.45 26.32
CA GLN A 143 -7.94 6.01 27.42
C GLN A 143 -7.19 5.83 28.74
#